data_f6ef95dec000f5e63b2a9b2f7ef230e4
#
_entry.id   f6ef95dec000f5e63b2a9b2f7ef230e4
#
_cell.length_a   1.000
_cell.length_b   1.000
_cell.length_c   1.000
_cell.angle_alpha   90.00
_cell.angle_beta   90.00
_cell.angle_gamma   90.00
#
_symmetry.space_group_name_H-M   'P 1'
#
loop_
_entity.id
_entity.type
_entity.pdbx_description
1 polymer ?
#
loop_
_entity_poly.entity_id
_entity_poly.type
_entity_poly.pdbx_seq_one_letter_code
_entity_poly.pdbx_strand_id
1 'polypeptide(L)'
;MQTLNYNLDLDITQYVTFSFNAVEKLVDLIGGVDIDLTAKEVGALRGQTKNSVHTGVNTLNGYDAMMYCRQRYIDSDFVRMDRQNNVINAIIAKLKHKNILELMEIVNDMLPYITTNLTNSDIKDYLVSLLSFDLGNIETYKEPSGEYDDIMRCPGLGGYLVRSYSDMVSQLHANIYDNPDYKPSQTVMDNEAKTYKTYGKFKK
;
A
#
# COMPACT_ATOMS: atom_id res chain seq x y z
N MET A 1 -4.78 12.52 6.55
CA MET A 1 -4.37 12.22 7.93
C MET A 1 -5.53 12.32 8.91
N GLN A 2 -6.17 13.47 9.10
CA GLN A 2 -7.27 13.63 10.09
C GLN A 2 -8.35 12.54 10.00
N THR A 3 -8.81 12.18 8.81
CA THR A 3 -9.81 11.12 8.62
C THR A 3 -9.31 9.75 9.10
N LEU A 4 -8.04 9.40 8.82
CA LEU A 4 -7.45 8.15 9.29
C LEU A 4 -7.28 8.18 10.81
N ASN A 5 -6.72 9.25 11.36
CA ASN A 5 -6.54 9.39 12.80
C ASN A 5 -7.87 9.31 13.55
N TYR A 6 -8.89 10.03 13.06
CA TYR A 6 -10.22 10.06 13.67
C TYR A 6 -10.94 8.71 13.63
N ASN A 7 -10.81 7.96 12.52
CA ASN A 7 -11.55 6.71 12.38
C ASN A 7 -10.78 5.48 12.88
N LEU A 8 -9.45 5.53 12.90
CA LEU A 8 -8.62 4.38 13.23
C LEU A 8 -7.79 4.59 14.50
N ASP A 9 -8.08 5.66 15.26
CA ASP A 9 -7.33 6.04 16.47
C ASP A 9 -5.81 6.12 16.22
N LEU A 10 -5.40 6.56 15.03
CA LEU A 10 -3.99 6.72 14.68
C LEU A 10 -3.48 8.11 15.04
N ASP A 11 -2.17 8.24 15.18
CA ASP A 11 -1.47 9.52 15.42
C ASP A 11 -0.53 9.83 14.24
N ILE A 12 -1.09 9.85 13.04
CA ILE A 12 -0.34 10.17 11.82
C ILE A 12 -0.15 11.69 11.75
N THR A 13 1.11 12.13 11.82
CA THR A 13 1.52 13.53 11.73
C THR A 13 2.29 13.85 10.45
N GLN A 14 2.81 12.84 9.79
CA GLN A 14 3.64 12.98 8.60
C GLN A 14 3.06 12.18 7.44
N TYR A 15 3.28 12.65 6.21
CA TYR A 15 2.83 11.96 5.01
C TYR A 15 3.78 12.17 3.84
N VAL A 16 3.79 11.21 2.94
CA VAL A 16 4.36 11.32 1.61
C VAL A 16 3.33 10.84 0.60
N THR A 17 3.03 11.65 -0.41
CA THR A 17 2.10 11.29 -1.48
C THR A 17 2.85 11.16 -2.80
N PHE A 18 2.66 10.02 -3.45
CA PHE A 18 3.22 9.73 -4.77
C PHE A 18 2.12 9.82 -5.83
N SER A 19 2.39 10.53 -6.92
CA SER A 19 1.59 10.41 -8.14
C SER A 19 1.95 9.12 -8.88
N PHE A 20 1.11 8.69 -9.81
CA PHE A 20 1.45 7.56 -10.69
C PHE A 20 2.76 7.81 -11.46
N ASN A 21 2.95 9.03 -11.96
CA ASN A 21 4.19 9.41 -12.63
C ASN A 21 5.41 9.35 -11.70
N ALA A 22 5.23 9.63 -10.40
CA ALA A 22 6.31 9.49 -9.41
C ALA A 22 6.74 8.03 -9.26
N VAL A 23 5.79 7.09 -9.22
CA VAL A 23 6.11 5.66 -9.14
C VAL A 23 6.82 5.18 -10.41
N GLU A 24 6.33 5.58 -11.60
CA GLU A 24 7.02 5.28 -12.87
C GLU A 24 8.46 5.79 -12.85
N LYS A 25 8.65 7.06 -12.46
CA LYS A 25 9.97 7.67 -12.38
C LYS A 25 10.90 6.96 -11.40
N LEU A 26 10.39 6.60 -10.21
CA LEU A 26 11.18 5.88 -9.21
C LEU A 26 11.63 4.51 -9.74
N VAL A 27 10.72 3.76 -10.35
CA VAL A 27 11.04 2.45 -10.94
C VAL A 27 12.11 2.58 -12.03
N ASP A 28 12.02 3.60 -12.87
CA ASP A 28 13.03 3.85 -13.92
C ASP A 28 14.38 4.25 -13.31
N LEU A 29 14.41 5.10 -12.28
CA LEU A 29 15.64 5.53 -11.59
C LEU A 29 16.40 4.38 -10.93
N ILE A 30 15.68 3.37 -10.41
CA ILE A 30 16.31 2.19 -9.79
C ILE A 30 16.64 1.08 -10.79
N GLY A 31 16.43 1.31 -12.09
CA GLY A 31 16.76 0.34 -13.16
C GLY A 31 15.70 -0.72 -13.39
N GLY A 32 14.43 -0.44 -13.03
CA GLY A 32 13.32 -1.37 -13.17
C GLY A 32 13.11 -2.26 -11.95
N VAL A 33 11.99 -2.98 -11.94
CA VAL A 33 11.59 -3.92 -10.87
C VAL A 33 11.40 -5.32 -11.43
N ASP A 34 11.86 -6.32 -10.70
CA ASP A 34 11.75 -7.72 -11.10
C ASP A 34 10.45 -8.31 -10.53
N ILE A 35 9.53 -8.67 -11.42
CA ILE A 35 8.20 -9.19 -11.07
C ILE A 35 8.00 -10.55 -11.74
N ASP A 36 7.59 -11.55 -10.93
CA ASP A 36 7.21 -12.86 -11.42
C ASP A 36 5.76 -12.83 -11.92
N LEU A 37 5.59 -12.90 -13.25
CA LEU A 37 4.27 -12.78 -13.89
C LEU A 37 3.67 -14.16 -14.15
N THR A 38 2.41 -14.32 -13.76
CA THR A 38 1.59 -15.47 -14.13
C THR A 38 1.16 -15.40 -15.60
N ALA A 39 0.83 -16.54 -16.20
CA ALA A 39 0.29 -16.59 -17.58
C ALA A 39 -0.97 -15.71 -17.77
N LYS A 40 -1.80 -15.60 -16.72
CA LYS A 40 -3.02 -14.77 -16.71
C LYS A 40 -2.67 -13.28 -16.76
N GLU A 41 -1.67 -12.85 -16.01
CA GLU A 41 -1.20 -11.46 -16.00
C GLU A 41 -0.51 -11.08 -17.31
N VAL A 42 0.31 -11.96 -17.85
CA VAL A 42 0.90 -11.79 -19.20
C VAL A 42 -0.20 -11.61 -20.26
N GLY A 43 -1.25 -12.45 -20.20
CA GLY A 43 -2.40 -12.32 -21.10
C GLY A 43 -3.09 -10.96 -20.99
N ALA A 44 -3.27 -10.46 -19.76
CA ALA A 44 -3.90 -9.17 -19.50
C ALA A 44 -3.02 -7.97 -19.90
N LEU A 45 -1.71 -8.11 -19.77
CA LEU A 45 -0.74 -7.07 -20.12
C LEU A 45 -0.45 -6.97 -21.63
N ARG A 46 -0.88 -7.97 -22.39
CA ARG A 46 -0.63 -8.02 -23.85
C ARG A 46 -1.13 -6.75 -24.54
N GLY A 47 -0.24 -6.05 -25.21
CA GLY A 47 -0.53 -4.80 -25.93
C GLY A 47 -0.72 -3.58 -25.01
N GLN A 48 -0.51 -3.72 -23.71
CA GLN A 48 -0.56 -2.61 -22.74
C GLN A 48 0.83 -2.18 -22.27
N THR A 49 1.82 -3.06 -22.32
CA THR A 49 3.21 -2.79 -21.96
C THR A 49 4.01 -2.27 -23.14
N LYS A 50 5.06 -1.47 -22.84
CA LYS A 50 6.02 -1.01 -23.86
C LYS A 50 6.98 -2.12 -24.27
N ASN A 51 7.33 -3.00 -23.33
CA ASN A 51 8.19 -4.15 -23.56
C ASN A 51 7.38 -5.43 -23.64
N SER A 52 7.94 -6.43 -24.35
CA SER A 52 7.36 -7.76 -24.33
C SER A 52 7.53 -8.40 -22.96
N VAL A 53 6.47 -9.02 -22.45
CA VAL A 53 6.48 -9.73 -21.18
C VAL A 53 6.17 -11.21 -21.39
N HIS A 54 6.69 -12.07 -20.51
CA HIS A 54 6.51 -13.52 -20.53
C HIS A 54 6.19 -14.04 -19.12
N THR A 55 5.69 -15.26 -19.04
CA THR A 55 5.48 -15.93 -17.76
C THR A 55 6.82 -16.17 -17.05
N GLY A 56 6.84 -15.92 -15.74
CA GLY A 56 8.07 -15.93 -14.94
C GLY A 56 8.58 -14.52 -14.70
N VAL A 57 9.83 -14.41 -14.25
CA VAL A 57 10.42 -13.14 -13.83
C VAL A 57 10.70 -12.24 -15.03
N ASN A 58 10.21 -11.00 -14.94
CA ASN A 58 10.41 -9.93 -15.91
C ASN A 58 10.93 -8.68 -15.18
N THR A 59 11.91 -8.00 -15.75
CA THR A 59 12.31 -6.66 -15.29
C THR A 59 11.40 -5.63 -15.97
N LEU A 60 10.45 -5.09 -15.21
CA LEU A 60 9.50 -4.09 -15.70
C LEU A 60 10.09 -2.69 -15.52
N ASN A 61 10.01 -1.85 -16.56
CA ASN A 61 10.24 -0.41 -16.42
C ASN A 61 9.07 0.26 -15.70
N GLY A 62 9.17 1.58 -15.42
CA GLY A 62 8.15 2.31 -14.67
C GLY A 62 6.75 2.23 -15.29
N TYR A 63 6.65 2.43 -16.60
CA TYR A 63 5.36 2.34 -17.29
C TYR A 63 4.76 0.92 -17.21
N ASP A 64 5.56 -0.11 -17.49
CA ASP A 64 5.09 -1.49 -17.50
C ASP A 64 4.70 -1.96 -16.10
N ALA A 65 5.45 -1.55 -15.05
CA ALA A 65 5.10 -1.77 -13.65
C ALA A 65 3.77 -1.10 -13.27
N MET A 66 3.53 0.12 -13.76
CA MET A 66 2.25 0.79 -13.55
C MET A 66 1.10 0.10 -14.28
N MET A 67 1.31 -0.42 -15.49
CA MET A 67 0.29 -1.22 -16.17
C MET A 67 -0.04 -2.48 -15.38
N TYR A 68 0.96 -3.15 -14.80
CA TYR A 68 0.76 -4.30 -13.91
C TYR A 68 -0.07 -3.94 -12.65
N CYS A 69 0.26 -2.85 -11.96
CA CYS A 69 -0.49 -2.38 -10.78
C CYS A 69 -1.95 -2.02 -11.08
N ARG A 70 -2.26 -1.60 -12.31
CA ARG A 70 -3.59 -1.10 -12.71
C ARG A 70 -4.53 -2.17 -13.21
N GLN A 71 -4.10 -3.42 -13.37
CA GLN A 71 -4.96 -4.51 -13.84
C GLN A 71 -6.13 -4.73 -12.85
N ARG A 72 -7.37 -4.59 -13.36
CA ARG A 72 -8.61 -4.71 -12.56
C ARG A 72 -9.55 -5.81 -13.06
N TYR A 73 -9.42 -6.22 -14.32
CA TYR A 73 -10.42 -7.05 -14.98
C TYR A 73 -10.09 -8.54 -14.92
N ILE A 74 -8.95 -8.91 -14.39
CA ILE A 74 -8.50 -10.31 -14.35
C ILE A 74 -8.86 -11.01 -13.05
N ASP A 75 -9.15 -10.25 -11.98
CA ASP A 75 -9.45 -10.78 -10.65
C ASP A 75 -10.02 -9.70 -9.70
N SER A 76 -10.09 -10.00 -8.39
CA SER A 76 -10.65 -9.11 -7.37
C SER A 76 -9.76 -7.89 -7.08
N ASP A 77 -10.35 -6.89 -6.42
CA ASP A 77 -9.61 -5.72 -5.94
C ASP A 77 -8.53 -6.11 -4.92
N PHE A 78 -8.69 -7.21 -4.17
CA PHE A 78 -7.67 -7.71 -3.25
C PHE A 78 -6.42 -8.19 -3.99
N VAL A 79 -6.58 -8.92 -5.09
CA VAL A 79 -5.44 -9.36 -5.92
C VAL A 79 -4.77 -8.18 -6.62
N ARG A 80 -5.51 -7.11 -6.93
CA ARG A 80 -4.89 -5.86 -7.40
C ARG A 80 -3.99 -5.25 -6.33
N MET A 81 -4.42 -5.27 -5.06
CA MET A 81 -3.57 -4.79 -3.94
C MET A 81 -2.31 -5.65 -3.81
N ASP A 82 -2.40 -6.97 -4.02
CA ASP A 82 -1.22 -7.85 -4.03
C ASP A 82 -0.22 -7.46 -5.10
N ARG A 83 -0.69 -7.17 -6.33
CA ARG A 83 0.18 -6.66 -7.39
C ARG A 83 0.88 -5.34 -7.02
N GLN A 84 0.17 -4.43 -6.38
CA GLN A 84 0.76 -3.18 -5.89
C GLN A 84 1.84 -3.45 -4.83
N ASN A 85 1.57 -4.35 -3.89
CA ASN A 85 2.54 -4.78 -2.88
C ASN A 85 3.76 -5.46 -3.51
N ASN A 86 3.58 -6.29 -4.56
CA ASN A 86 4.69 -6.90 -5.28
C ASN A 86 5.63 -5.84 -5.86
N VAL A 87 5.08 -4.78 -6.46
CA VAL A 87 5.91 -3.66 -6.99
C VAL A 87 6.61 -2.91 -5.86
N ILE A 88 5.91 -2.63 -4.74
CA ILE A 88 6.52 -1.97 -3.57
C ILE A 88 7.68 -2.82 -3.03
N ASN A 89 7.46 -4.11 -2.83
CA ASN A 89 8.49 -5.03 -2.33
C ASN A 89 9.68 -5.13 -3.28
N ALA A 90 9.44 -5.14 -4.60
CA ALA A 90 10.50 -5.15 -5.60
C ALA A 90 11.31 -3.84 -5.61
N ILE A 91 10.65 -2.68 -5.42
CA ILE A 91 11.33 -1.38 -5.23
C ILE A 91 12.23 -1.45 -3.99
N ILE A 92 11.70 -1.89 -2.85
CA ILE A 92 12.43 -2.02 -1.60
C ILE A 92 13.64 -2.95 -1.77
N ALA A 93 13.47 -4.10 -2.44
CA ALA A 93 14.56 -5.02 -2.74
C ALA A 93 15.69 -4.37 -3.53
N LYS A 94 15.38 -3.51 -4.51
CA LYS A 94 16.39 -2.75 -5.27
C LYS A 94 17.07 -1.68 -4.40
N LEU A 95 16.30 -0.96 -3.57
CA LEU A 95 16.83 0.10 -2.71
C LEU A 95 17.77 -0.41 -1.61
N LYS A 96 17.55 -1.63 -1.10
CA LYS A 96 18.42 -2.28 -0.10
C LYS A 96 19.88 -2.34 -0.47
N HIS A 97 20.18 -2.47 -1.75
CA HIS A 97 21.54 -2.62 -2.26
C HIS A 97 22.20 -1.27 -2.58
N LYS A 98 21.49 -0.15 -2.34
CA LYS A 98 21.97 1.20 -2.58
C LYS A 98 22.71 1.75 -1.37
N ASN A 99 23.81 2.46 -1.60
CA ASN A 99 24.48 3.21 -0.55
C ASN A 99 23.75 4.54 -0.27
N ILE A 100 24.14 5.23 0.83
CA ILE A 100 23.47 6.46 1.25
C ILE A 100 23.51 7.57 0.20
N LEU A 101 24.60 7.68 -0.56
CA LEU A 101 24.72 8.72 -1.58
C LEU A 101 23.76 8.47 -2.74
N GLU A 102 23.66 7.22 -3.22
CA GLU A 102 22.69 6.82 -4.22
C GLU A 102 21.24 7.05 -3.75
N LEU A 103 20.93 6.72 -2.47
CA LEU A 103 19.59 6.96 -1.91
C LEU A 103 19.27 8.46 -1.85
N MET A 104 20.23 9.31 -1.47
CA MET A 104 20.07 10.76 -1.48
C MET A 104 19.84 11.31 -2.88
N GLU A 105 20.56 10.81 -3.89
CA GLU A 105 20.36 11.17 -5.30
C GLU A 105 18.94 10.80 -5.76
N ILE A 106 18.49 9.57 -5.49
CA ILE A 106 17.14 9.12 -5.82
C ILE A 106 16.09 10.02 -5.14
N VAL A 107 16.26 10.34 -3.86
CA VAL A 107 15.32 11.22 -3.15
C VAL A 107 15.31 12.61 -3.77
N ASN A 108 16.46 13.22 -4.07
CA ASN A 108 16.53 14.53 -4.70
C ASN A 108 15.83 14.53 -6.08
N ASP A 109 16.02 13.49 -6.88
CA ASP A 109 15.37 13.34 -8.18
C ASP A 109 13.85 13.12 -8.04
N MET A 110 13.40 12.57 -6.90
CA MET A 110 11.99 12.31 -6.64
C MET A 110 11.24 13.50 -6.04
N LEU A 111 11.92 14.44 -5.36
CA LEU A 111 11.27 15.60 -4.71
C LEU A 111 10.29 16.36 -5.60
N PRO A 112 10.54 16.61 -6.90
CA PRO A 112 9.60 17.30 -7.77
C PRO A 112 8.29 16.52 -8.04
N TYR A 113 8.27 15.23 -7.78
CA TYR A 113 7.15 14.31 -8.10
C TYR A 113 6.33 13.90 -6.88
N ILE A 114 6.75 14.28 -5.67
CA ILE A 114 6.10 13.94 -4.42
C ILE A 114 5.51 15.17 -3.72
N THR A 115 4.54 14.93 -2.87
CA THR A 115 4.00 15.95 -1.95
C THR A 115 4.14 15.41 -0.53
N THR A 116 4.77 16.20 0.34
CA THR A 116 5.03 15.81 1.73
C THR A 116 5.04 17.03 2.65
N ASN A 117 4.81 16.78 3.95
CA ASN A 117 5.07 17.76 5.01
C ASN A 117 6.40 17.48 5.76
N LEU A 118 7.20 16.54 5.28
CA LEU A 118 8.53 16.27 5.82
C LEU A 118 9.47 17.45 5.52
N THR A 119 10.29 17.81 6.50
CA THR A 119 11.40 18.73 6.30
C THR A 119 12.62 18.01 5.70
N ASN A 120 13.58 18.77 5.19
CA ASN A 120 14.85 18.19 4.72
C ASN A 120 15.60 17.45 5.83
N SER A 121 15.45 17.87 7.09
CA SER A 121 16.01 17.18 8.25
C SER A 121 15.33 15.83 8.43
N ASP A 122 14.00 15.80 8.43
CA ASP A 122 13.23 14.55 8.58
C ASP A 122 13.63 13.53 7.50
N ILE A 123 13.73 13.97 6.25
CA ILE A 123 14.12 13.12 5.12
C ILE A 123 15.52 12.53 5.35
N LYS A 124 16.47 13.36 5.79
CA LYS A 124 17.84 12.91 6.08
C LYS A 124 17.85 11.89 7.23
N ASP A 125 17.12 12.15 8.30
CA ASP A 125 17.07 11.29 9.47
C ASP A 125 16.43 9.94 9.13
N TYR A 126 15.38 9.94 8.31
CA TYR A 126 14.78 8.70 7.80
C TYR A 126 15.71 7.92 6.89
N LEU A 127 16.48 8.58 6.01
CA LEU A 127 17.46 7.89 5.15
C LEU A 127 18.58 7.25 5.98
N VAL A 128 19.07 7.94 7.00
CA VAL A 128 20.07 7.37 7.91
C VAL A 128 19.49 6.19 8.68
N SER A 129 18.27 6.33 9.19
CA SER A 129 17.58 5.26 9.91
C SER A 129 17.34 4.04 9.00
N LEU A 130 17.00 4.25 7.74
CA LEU A 130 16.76 3.19 6.75
C LEU A 130 17.97 2.25 6.59
N LEU A 131 19.19 2.78 6.73
CA LEU A 131 20.42 1.97 6.65
C LEU A 131 20.59 1.01 7.83
N SER A 132 19.95 1.30 8.96
CA SER A 132 19.98 0.47 10.18
C SER A 132 18.85 -0.54 10.25
N PHE A 133 17.81 -0.41 9.39
CA PHE A 133 16.70 -1.36 9.36
C PHE A 133 17.04 -2.62 8.56
N ASP A 134 16.61 -3.76 9.10
CA ASP A 134 16.56 -5.00 8.33
C ASP A 134 15.39 -4.97 7.34
N LEU A 135 15.62 -4.37 6.16
CA LEU A 135 14.64 -4.34 5.08
C LEU A 135 14.31 -5.76 4.54
N GLY A 136 14.93 -6.82 5.11
CA GLY A 136 14.64 -8.22 4.78
C GLY A 136 13.34 -8.73 5.39
N ASN A 137 12.89 -8.10 6.48
CA ASN A 137 11.76 -8.54 7.29
C ASN A 137 10.63 -7.48 7.30
N ILE A 138 10.27 -6.95 6.14
CA ILE A 138 9.12 -6.04 6.04
C ILE A 138 7.85 -6.87 6.03
N GLU A 139 7.06 -6.74 7.08
CA GLU A 139 5.74 -7.33 7.17
C GLU A 139 4.70 -6.41 6.53
N THR A 140 3.76 -6.98 5.81
CA THR A 140 2.67 -6.26 5.17
C THR A 140 1.35 -6.69 5.78
N TYR A 141 0.61 -5.74 6.32
CA TYR A 141 -0.72 -5.97 6.86
C TYR A 141 -1.77 -5.36 5.95
N LYS A 142 -2.91 -6.03 5.83
CA LYS A 142 -4.09 -5.54 5.12
C LYS A 142 -5.24 -5.47 6.10
N GLU A 143 -5.84 -4.30 6.21
CA GLU A 143 -7.05 -4.14 6.99
C GLU A 143 -8.20 -3.61 6.09
N PRO A 144 -9.38 -4.20 6.14
CA PRO A 144 -9.73 -5.43 6.88
C PRO A 144 -8.91 -6.65 6.42
N SER A 145 -8.52 -7.49 7.38
CA SER A 145 -7.70 -8.67 7.16
C SER A 145 -8.43 -9.65 6.26
N GLY A 146 -8.13 -9.68 5.06
CA GLY A 146 -8.56 -10.34 3.87
C GLY A 146 -9.25 -11.71 3.87
N GLU A 147 -9.75 -12.23 4.97
CA GLU A 147 -10.75 -13.27 4.95
C GLU A 147 -12.11 -12.61 4.69
N TYR A 148 -12.74 -13.00 3.59
CA TYR A 148 -14.01 -12.43 3.08
C TYR A 148 -15.16 -12.40 4.10
N ASP A 149 -15.00 -13.06 5.24
CA ASP A 149 -15.98 -13.11 6.32
C ASP A 149 -16.02 -11.82 7.15
N ASP A 150 -14.97 -11.01 7.13
CA ASP A 150 -14.89 -9.75 7.89
C ASP A 150 -15.52 -8.56 7.16
N ILE A 151 -15.83 -8.72 5.87
CA ILE A 151 -16.44 -7.67 5.06
C ILE A 151 -17.76 -8.13 4.48
N MET A 152 -18.70 -7.20 4.39
CA MET A 152 -20.03 -7.42 3.81
C MET A 152 -20.27 -6.46 2.66
N ARG A 153 -20.60 -7.01 1.48
CA ARG A 153 -21.00 -6.19 0.35
C ARG A 153 -22.35 -5.54 0.62
N CYS A 154 -22.43 -4.22 0.46
CA CYS A 154 -23.68 -3.48 0.60
C CYS A 154 -24.31 -3.27 -0.79
N PRO A 155 -25.37 -4.02 -1.17
CA PRO A 155 -26.04 -3.85 -2.45
C PRO A 155 -26.58 -2.43 -2.61
N GLY A 156 -26.35 -1.81 -3.74
CA GLY A 156 -26.82 -0.45 -4.05
C GLY A 156 -25.94 0.69 -3.57
N LEU A 157 -24.91 0.41 -2.74
CA LEU A 157 -23.96 1.43 -2.27
C LEU A 157 -22.59 1.33 -2.97
N GLY A 158 -22.35 0.26 -3.74
CA GLY A 158 -21.07 0.04 -4.41
C GLY A 158 -19.87 -0.15 -3.48
N GLY A 159 -20.12 -0.43 -2.19
CA GLY A 159 -19.11 -0.53 -1.14
C GLY A 159 -19.25 -1.76 -0.27
N TYR A 160 -18.33 -1.87 0.68
CA TYR A 160 -18.27 -2.93 1.67
C TYR A 160 -18.40 -2.34 3.07
N LEU A 161 -19.00 -3.10 3.97
CA LEU A 161 -19.08 -2.82 5.40
C LEU A 161 -18.19 -3.82 6.14
N VAL A 162 -17.32 -3.32 7.00
CA VAL A 162 -16.54 -4.15 7.93
C VAL A 162 -17.49 -4.66 9.02
N ARG A 163 -17.44 -5.96 9.34
CA ARG A 163 -18.39 -6.56 10.30
C ARG A 163 -18.11 -6.17 11.74
N SER A 164 -16.85 -6.06 12.10
CA SER A 164 -16.43 -5.62 13.43
C SER A 164 -15.35 -4.56 13.25
N TYR A 165 -15.80 -3.31 13.18
CA TYR A 165 -14.91 -2.19 12.90
C TYR A 165 -13.98 -1.92 14.09
N SER A 166 -14.49 -2.03 15.31
CA SER A 166 -13.69 -1.87 16.53
C SER A 166 -12.63 -2.95 16.69
N ASP A 167 -12.95 -4.22 16.34
CA ASP A 167 -11.96 -5.30 16.36
C ASP A 167 -10.87 -5.09 15.31
N MET A 168 -11.24 -4.63 14.11
CA MET A 168 -10.29 -4.25 13.06
C MET A 168 -9.32 -3.17 13.55
N VAL A 169 -9.82 -2.13 14.24
CA VAL A 169 -8.96 -1.09 14.80
C VAL A 169 -8.04 -1.66 15.90
N SER A 170 -8.54 -2.55 16.77
CA SER A 170 -7.72 -3.21 17.77
C SER A 170 -6.60 -4.02 17.13
N GLN A 171 -6.90 -4.78 16.08
CA GLN A 171 -5.92 -5.59 15.37
C GLN A 171 -4.90 -4.73 14.61
N LEU A 172 -5.33 -3.62 14.02
CA LEU A 172 -4.45 -2.65 13.41
C LEU A 172 -3.40 -2.11 14.41
N HIS A 173 -3.83 -1.77 15.63
CA HIS A 173 -2.93 -1.30 16.68
C HIS A 173 -2.01 -2.40 17.20
N ALA A 174 -2.50 -3.64 17.31
CA ALA A 174 -1.64 -4.79 17.65
C ALA A 174 -0.53 -4.98 16.61
N ASN A 175 -0.88 -4.89 15.32
CA ASN A 175 0.07 -5.13 14.23
C ASN A 175 1.07 -4.00 14.04
N ILE A 176 0.63 -2.73 14.12
CA ILE A 176 1.50 -1.57 13.81
C ILE A 176 2.29 -1.10 15.02
N TYR A 177 1.67 -1.14 16.22
CA TYR A 177 2.26 -0.56 17.43
C TYR A 177 2.65 -1.62 18.48
N ASP A 178 2.57 -2.90 18.13
CA ASP A 178 2.82 -4.03 19.06
C ASP A 178 2.00 -3.88 20.37
N ASN A 179 0.73 -3.46 20.22
CA ASN A 179 -0.19 -3.24 21.33
C ASN A 179 -1.42 -4.17 21.24
N PRO A 180 -1.27 -5.45 21.60
CA PRO A 180 -2.35 -6.44 21.47
C PRO A 180 -3.55 -6.18 22.41
N ASP A 181 -3.35 -5.41 23.47
CA ASP A 181 -4.39 -5.08 24.46
C ASP A 181 -5.09 -3.74 24.15
N TYR A 182 -4.86 -3.17 22.96
CA TYR A 182 -5.44 -1.89 22.58
C TYR A 182 -6.97 -1.95 22.58
N LYS A 183 -7.58 -0.94 23.18
CA LYS A 183 -9.04 -0.76 23.22
C LYS A 183 -9.40 0.49 22.42
N PRO A 184 -10.24 0.35 21.38
CA PRO A 184 -10.68 1.48 20.56
C PRO A 184 -11.32 2.57 21.39
N SER A 185 -11.13 3.81 20.98
CA SER A 185 -11.72 4.98 21.63
C SER A 185 -13.25 4.97 21.52
N GLN A 186 -13.88 5.79 22.34
CA GLN A 186 -15.32 6.00 22.24
C GLN A 186 -15.73 6.51 20.85
N THR A 187 -14.87 7.30 20.19
CA THR A 187 -15.11 7.79 18.83
C THR A 187 -15.23 6.64 17.82
N VAL A 188 -14.36 5.65 17.89
CA VAL A 188 -14.42 4.46 17.02
C VAL A 188 -15.68 3.66 17.29
N MET A 189 -16.04 3.45 18.57
CA MET A 189 -17.24 2.73 18.98
C MET A 189 -18.52 3.44 18.50
N ASP A 190 -18.59 4.77 18.62
CA ASP A 190 -19.71 5.56 18.15
C ASP A 190 -19.85 5.55 16.62
N ASN A 191 -18.72 5.59 15.90
CA ASN A 191 -18.69 5.49 14.44
C ASN A 191 -19.16 4.12 13.97
N GLU A 192 -18.76 3.05 14.66
CA GLU A 192 -19.26 1.70 14.41
C GLU A 192 -20.77 1.63 14.61
N ALA A 193 -21.27 2.06 15.77
CA ALA A 193 -22.70 2.05 16.09
C ALA A 193 -23.51 2.84 15.07
N LYS A 194 -23.04 4.03 14.66
CA LYS A 194 -23.67 4.87 13.64
C LYS A 194 -23.70 4.19 12.27
N THR A 195 -22.62 3.55 11.90
CA THR A 195 -22.49 2.83 10.63
C THR A 195 -23.45 1.64 10.60
N TYR A 196 -23.50 0.85 11.65
CA TYR A 196 -24.44 -0.26 11.77
C TYR A 196 -25.91 0.19 11.82
N LYS A 197 -26.22 1.29 12.49
CA LYS A 197 -27.57 1.85 12.47
C LYS A 197 -28.01 2.21 11.04
N THR A 198 -27.10 2.72 10.24
CA THR A 198 -27.41 3.18 8.88
C THR A 198 -27.43 2.01 7.87
N TYR A 199 -26.48 1.10 7.97
CA TYR A 199 -26.20 0.08 6.95
C TYR A 199 -26.39 -1.37 7.44
N GLY A 200 -26.61 -1.59 8.73
CA GLY A 200 -26.76 -2.93 9.34
C GLY A 200 -27.94 -3.75 8.82
N LYS A 201 -28.92 -3.10 8.13
CA LYS A 201 -29.99 -3.79 7.41
C LYS A 201 -29.52 -4.72 6.30
N PHE A 202 -28.27 -4.56 5.84
CA PHE A 202 -27.63 -5.42 4.86
C PHE A 202 -26.89 -6.62 5.51
N LYS A 203 -26.89 -6.69 6.84
CA LYS A 203 -26.36 -7.80 7.60
C LYS A 203 -27.31 -9.00 7.42
N LYS A 204 -26.94 -9.98 6.62
CA LYS A 204 -27.59 -11.29 6.57
C LYS A 204 -26.64 -12.33 7.10
#